data_359c1b2b0d072ce0b852dc9065060097
#
_entry.id   359c1b2b0d072ce0b852dc9065060097
#
_cell.length_a   1.000
_cell.length_b   1.000
_cell.length_c   1.000
_cell.angle_alpha   90.00
_cell.angle_beta   90.00
_cell.angle_gamma   90.00
#
_symmetry.space_group_name_H-M   'P 1'
#
loop_
_entity.id
_entity.type
_entity.pdbx_description
1 polymer ?
#
loop_
_entity_poly.entity_id
_entity_poly.type
_entity_poly.pdbx_seq_one_letter_code
_entity_poly.pdbx_strand_id
1 'polypeptide(L)'
;MKKKNAVQTISIPSAHSNNTLIHQTSNVSAKITLSDSILSGAVIEYRKAGYNFIRHLHTNIEIYRILSGECYMDIQSETLHFTEGDFGMILPDVVHSFYLNDTSDCEFQHIHFDPDLFSTIILDNDGIFPITLLHAVLFSSHFYYRLRSDATIDEQIQKLIDLYTASESLFTAANVNVALMNLMLYILDHTEPVHEYKEPQLQNSYVAYALNYI
;
A
#
# COMPACT_ATOMS: atom_id res chain seq x y z
N MET A 1 -26.96 22.12 21.40
CA MET A 1 -27.15 20.74 20.91
C MET A 1 -25.81 20.28 20.33
N LYS A 2 -25.10 19.39 21.05
CA LYS A 2 -23.82 18.83 20.58
C LYS A 2 -24.15 17.70 19.61
N LYS A 3 -23.80 17.84 18.32
CA LYS A 3 -23.85 16.73 17.36
C LYS A 3 -22.79 15.73 17.73
N LYS A 4 -23.20 14.53 18.08
CA LYS A 4 -22.31 13.39 18.25
C LYS A 4 -21.77 13.01 16.85
N ASN A 5 -20.46 13.14 16.65
CA ASN A 5 -19.80 12.55 15.49
C ASN A 5 -19.87 11.04 15.64
N ALA A 6 -20.57 10.39 14.73
CA ALA A 6 -20.60 8.94 14.66
C ALA A 6 -19.33 8.50 13.93
N VAL A 7 -18.54 7.67 14.60
CA VAL A 7 -17.44 6.93 13.97
C VAL A 7 -18.08 5.84 13.11
N GLN A 8 -17.93 5.92 11.80
CA GLN A 8 -18.37 4.86 10.90
C GLN A 8 -17.20 3.91 10.64
N THR A 9 -17.43 2.67 10.97
CA THR A 9 -16.54 1.56 10.63
C THR A 9 -16.95 1.06 9.25
N ILE A 10 -16.07 1.17 8.28
CA ILE A 10 -16.30 0.59 6.94
C ILE A 10 -15.58 -0.76 6.90
N SER A 11 -16.35 -1.84 6.79
CA SER A 11 -15.80 -3.14 6.50
C SER A 11 -15.78 -3.32 4.97
N ILE A 12 -14.61 -3.49 4.40
CA ILE A 12 -14.44 -3.82 2.99
C ILE A 12 -14.38 -5.35 2.91
N PRO A 13 -15.30 -6.01 2.24
CA PRO A 13 -15.16 -7.44 1.98
C PRO A 13 -14.08 -7.61 0.91
N SER A 14 -12.89 -8.04 1.30
CA SER A 14 -11.94 -8.60 0.34
C SER A 14 -12.46 -9.99 -0.08
N ALA A 15 -12.31 -10.34 -1.34
CA ALA A 15 -12.63 -11.67 -1.84
C ALA A 15 -11.82 -12.78 -1.16
N HIS A 16 -10.77 -12.41 -0.39
CA HIS A 16 -9.98 -13.30 0.44
C HIS A 16 -9.87 -12.70 1.85
N SER A 17 -10.67 -13.26 2.73
CA SER A 17 -10.80 -13.07 4.16
C SER A 17 -9.56 -12.50 4.86
N ASN A 18 -9.55 -11.22 5.14
CA ASN A 18 -9.00 -10.70 6.38
C ASN A 18 -9.66 -9.34 6.63
N ASN A 19 -10.48 -9.28 7.66
CA ASN A 19 -11.18 -8.07 8.09
C ASN A 19 -10.18 -7.01 8.51
N THR A 20 -9.80 -6.14 7.60
CA THR A 20 -9.08 -4.91 7.95
C THR A 20 -10.13 -3.87 8.31
N LEU A 21 -10.27 -3.58 9.59
CA LEU A 21 -11.12 -2.49 10.08
C LEU A 21 -10.38 -1.17 9.85
N ILE A 22 -10.85 -0.41 8.87
CA ILE A 22 -10.34 0.94 8.62
C ILE A 22 -11.20 1.93 9.38
N HIS A 23 -10.61 2.65 10.33
CA HIS A 23 -11.26 3.73 11.06
C HIS A 23 -11.04 5.05 10.33
N GLN A 24 -12.08 5.54 9.68
CA GLN A 24 -12.08 6.88 9.13
C GLN A 24 -12.54 7.90 10.17
N THR A 25 -11.74 8.93 10.39
CA THR A 25 -12.13 10.13 11.13
C THR A 25 -12.45 11.29 10.17
N SER A 26 -13.39 11.08 9.26
CA SER A 26 -13.95 12.17 8.47
C SER A 26 -15.43 11.95 8.25
N ASN A 27 -16.18 13.06 8.17
CA ASN A 27 -17.64 13.09 8.04
C ASN A 27 -18.16 12.62 6.66
N VAL A 28 -17.49 11.72 6.00
CA VAL A 28 -17.89 11.21 4.68
C VAL A 28 -18.47 9.82 4.85
N SER A 29 -19.79 9.74 4.80
CA SER A 29 -20.53 8.49 4.66
C SER A 29 -20.55 8.13 3.17
N ALA A 30 -19.55 7.44 2.69
CA ALA A 30 -19.59 6.84 1.35
C ALA A 30 -19.52 5.33 1.48
N LYS A 31 -20.63 4.67 1.19
CA LYS A 31 -20.66 3.22 0.99
C LYS A 31 -20.33 2.98 -0.48
N ILE A 32 -19.06 2.75 -0.79
CA ILE A 32 -18.64 2.40 -2.14
C ILE A 32 -18.52 0.89 -2.21
N THR A 33 -19.35 0.26 -3.02
CA THR A 33 -19.19 -1.14 -3.37
C THR A 33 -18.43 -1.17 -4.70
N LEU A 34 -17.12 -1.02 -4.64
CA LEU A 34 -16.26 -1.23 -5.79
C LEU A 34 -16.05 -2.74 -5.95
N SER A 35 -17.04 -3.45 -6.47
CA SER A 35 -17.00 -4.91 -6.62
C SER A 35 -15.95 -5.40 -7.60
N ASP A 36 -15.39 -4.53 -8.43
CA ASP A 36 -14.39 -4.84 -9.44
C ASP A 36 -13.22 -3.84 -9.42
N SER A 37 -13.01 -3.13 -8.30
CA SER A 37 -11.93 -2.16 -8.18
C SER A 37 -10.64 -2.82 -7.72
N ILE A 38 -9.57 -2.54 -8.44
CA ILE A 38 -8.19 -2.89 -8.06
C ILE A 38 -7.80 -2.21 -6.76
N LEU A 39 -8.33 -1.01 -6.51
CA LEU A 39 -8.10 -0.25 -5.29
C LEU A 39 -9.03 -0.73 -4.18
N SER A 40 -8.48 -1.48 -3.24
CA SER A 40 -9.22 -2.05 -2.10
C SER A 40 -9.32 -1.11 -0.90
N GLY A 41 -8.50 -0.06 -0.85
CA GLY A 41 -8.56 0.98 0.18
C GLY A 41 -7.69 2.17 -0.17
N ALA A 42 -8.16 3.38 0.13
CA ALA A 42 -7.39 4.63 0.04
C ALA A 42 -7.95 5.64 1.05
N VAL A 43 -7.25 5.84 2.15
CA VAL A 43 -7.75 6.61 3.29
C VAL A 43 -6.64 7.43 3.96
N ILE A 44 -7.06 8.45 4.72
CA ILE A 44 -6.20 9.10 5.71
C ILE A 44 -6.56 8.53 7.07
N GLU A 45 -5.56 8.03 7.76
CA GLU A 45 -5.69 7.42 9.08
C GLU A 45 -4.96 8.22 10.14
N TYR A 46 -5.55 8.26 11.34
CA TYR A 46 -4.92 8.80 12.53
C TYR A 46 -4.88 7.72 13.61
N ARG A 47 -3.71 7.48 14.17
CA ARG A 47 -3.48 6.52 15.24
C ARG A 47 -2.84 7.20 16.44
N LYS A 48 -3.30 6.79 17.62
CA LYS A 48 -2.76 7.25 18.91
C LYS A 48 -1.48 6.52 19.26
N ALA A 49 -0.63 7.20 20.02
CA ALA A 49 0.53 6.60 20.67
C ALA A 49 0.21 5.24 21.28
N GLY A 50 1.13 4.28 21.18
CA GLY A 50 0.95 2.91 21.63
C GLY A 50 0.09 2.02 20.73
N TYR A 51 -0.37 2.53 19.57
CA TYR A 51 -1.07 1.71 18.58
C TYR A 51 -0.16 0.60 18.04
N ASN A 52 -0.69 -0.62 17.94
CA ASN A 52 0.03 -1.77 17.41
C ASN A 52 -0.89 -2.59 16.52
N PHE A 53 -0.51 -2.72 15.26
CA PHE A 53 -1.11 -3.65 14.32
C PHE A 53 -0.17 -4.84 14.16
N ILE A 54 -0.65 -6.02 14.53
CA ILE A 54 0.15 -7.24 14.61
C ILE A 54 0.73 -7.67 13.27
N ARG A 55 1.75 -8.51 13.30
CA ARG A 55 2.35 -9.09 12.11
C ARG A 55 1.33 -9.85 11.27
N HIS A 56 1.30 -9.55 9.99
CA HIS A 56 0.39 -10.13 9.01
C HIS A 56 1.03 -10.12 7.61
N LEU A 57 0.34 -10.70 6.64
CA LEU A 57 0.68 -10.63 5.23
C LEU A 57 -0.60 -10.60 4.40
N HIS A 58 -0.53 -10.08 3.19
CA HIS A 58 -1.62 -10.07 2.21
C HIS A 58 -1.07 -10.05 0.78
N THR A 59 -1.93 -10.28 -0.20
CA THR A 59 -1.57 -10.32 -1.63
C THR A 59 -1.57 -8.94 -2.29
N ASN A 60 -2.06 -7.91 -1.61
CA ASN A 60 -2.09 -6.54 -2.13
C ASN A 60 -0.73 -5.85 -1.97
N ILE A 61 -0.49 -4.85 -2.81
CA ILE A 61 0.49 -3.81 -2.53
C ILE A 61 -0.12 -2.84 -1.52
N GLU A 62 0.67 -2.44 -0.53
CA GLU A 62 0.28 -1.52 0.52
C GLU A 62 1.22 -0.32 0.55
N ILE A 63 0.64 0.88 0.55
CA ILE A 63 1.38 2.13 0.56
C ILE A 63 1.07 2.90 1.83
N TYR A 64 2.12 3.43 2.44
CA TYR A 64 2.07 4.39 3.55
C TYR A 64 2.78 5.68 3.16
N ARG A 65 2.16 6.82 3.44
CA ARG A 65 2.81 8.14 3.43
C ARG A 65 2.51 8.85 4.74
N ILE A 66 3.57 9.18 5.48
CA ILE A 66 3.43 9.80 6.79
C ILE A 66 3.18 11.30 6.63
N LEU A 67 2.04 11.76 7.14
CA LEU A 67 1.62 13.17 7.09
C LEU A 67 2.11 13.94 8.30
N SER A 68 2.07 13.30 9.49
CA SER A 68 2.62 13.88 10.73
C SER A 68 2.95 12.79 11.74
N GLY A 69 3.89 13.08 12.63
CA GLY A 69 4.36 12.13 13.63
C GLY A 69 5.33 11.10 13.08
N GLU A 70 5.36 9.94 13.70
CA GLU A 70 6.27 8.85 13.37
C GLU A 70 5.65 7.48 13.62
N CYS A 71 6.12 6.48 12.89
CA CYS A 71 5.74 5.09 13.09
C CYS A 71 6.90 4.14 12.85
N TYR A 72 6.72 2.91 13.26
CA TYR A 72 7.66 1.81 13.05
C TYR A 72 6.96 0.69 12.29
N MET A 73 7.70 0.05 11.39
CA MET A 73 7.25 -1.12 10.66
C MET A 73 8.31 -2.21 10.77
N ASP A 74 7.91 -3.38 11.25
CA ASP A 74 8.75 -4.55 11.08
C ASP A 74 8.41 -5.16 9.73
N ILE A 75 9.39 -5.26 8.85
CA ILE A 75 9.26 -5.86 7.54
C ILE A 75 10.27 -7.01 7.47
N GLN A 76 9.77 -8.24 7.40
CA GLN A 76 10.59 -9.44 7.52
C GLN A 76 11.40 -9.42 8.84
N SER A 77 12.72 -9.26 8.77
CA SER A 77 13.65 -9.20 9.90
C SER A 77 14.16 -7.80 10.22
N GLU A 78 13.68 -6.78 9.50
CA GLU A 78 14.12 -5.39 9.67
C GLU A 78 13.05 -4.57 10.37
N THR A 79 13.46 -3.67 11.25
CA THR A 79 12.61 -2.62 11.83
C THR A 79 12.93 -1.30 11.16
N LEU A 80 11.95 -0.72 10.51
CA LEU A 80 12.06 0.58 9.84
C LEU A 80 11.36 1.65 10.67
N HIS A 81 12.00 2.80 10.77
CA HIS A 81 11.44 4.00 11.39
C HIS A 81 11.03 4.97 10.28
N PHE A 82 9.76 5.33 10.24
CA PHE A 82 9.16 6.29 9.30
C PHE A 82 8.76 7.56 10.05
N THR A 83 9.04 8.69 9.44
CA THR A 83 8.73 10.03 9.96
C THR A 83 7.95 10.85 8.93
N GLU A 84 7.42 11.99 9.33
CA GLU A 84 6.73 12.93 8.42
C GLU A 84 7.47 13.12 7.10
N GLY A 85 6.75 12.96 5.99
CA GLY A 85 7.26 13.01 4.63
C GLY A 85 7.93 11.72 4.14
N ASP A 86 8.01 10.66 4.93
CA ASP A 86 8.43 9.36 4.43
C ASP A 86 7.27 8.67 3.68
N PHE A 87 7.66 8.00 2.60
CA PHE A 87 6.82 7.11 1.79
C PHE A 87 7.37 5.70 1.87
N GLY A 88 6.50 4.73 2.08
CA GLY A 88 6.81 3.31 2.06
C GLY A 88 5.79 2.55 1.21
N MET A 89 6.28 1.58 0.44
CA MET A 89 5.45 0.64 -0.30
C MET A 89 5.89 -0.78 0.02
N ILE A 90 4.97 -1.58 0.54
CA ILE A 90 5.19 -2.98 0.92
C ILE A 90 4.65 -3.85 -0.20
N LEU A 91 5.45 -4.84 -0.63
CA LEU A 91 5.09 -5.75 -1.71
C LEU A 91 4.16 -6.88 -1.23
N PRO A 92 3.45 -7.55 -2.14
CA PRO A 92 2.63 -8.71 -1.84
C PRO A 92 3.40 -9.81 -1.10
N ASP A 93 2.70 -10.54 -0.24
CA ASP A 93 3.21 -11.70 0.49
C ASP A 93 4.41 -11.41 1.42
N VAL A 94 4.63 -10.14 1.76
CA VAL A 94 5.66 -9.71 2.69
C VAL A 94 5.08 -9.65 4.10
N VAL A 95 5.70 -10.34 5.05
CA VAL A 95 5.32 -10.30 6.47
C VAL A 95 5.73 -8.97 7.06
N HIS A 96 4.77 -8.24 7.59
CA HIS A 96 5.02 -6.92 8.18
C HIS A 96 4.07 -6.61 9.35
N SER A 97 4.41 -5.58 10.13
CA SER A 97 3.60 -4.99 11.18
C SER A 97 3.73 -3.47 11.15
N PHE A 98 2.77 -2.78 11.76
CA PHE A 98 2.79 -1.32 11.91
C PHE A 98 2.53 -0.97 13.37
N TYR A 99 3.37 -0.14 13.98
CA TYR A 99 3.16 0.27 15.35
C TYR A 99 3.71 1.67 15.65
N LEU A 100 3.18 2.28 16.69
CA LEU A 100 3.62 3.56 17.22
C LEU A 100 4.26 3.34 18.61
N ASN A 101 5.23 4.18 18.93
CA ASN A 101 5.72 4.25 20.32
C ASN A 101 4.66 4.87 21.24
N ASP A 102 4.93 4.88 22.54
CA ASP A 102 4.00 5.41 23.54
C ASP A 102 4.00 6.95 23.64
N THR A 103 4.76 7.65 22.80
CA THR A 103 5.01 9.07 22.93
C THR A 103 4.43 9.92 21.79
N SER A 104 4.19 9.34 20.63
CA SER A 104 3.82 10.09 19.43
C SER A 104 2.61 9.48 18.74
N ASP A 105 1.63 10.34 18.46
CA ASP A 105 0.54 10.02 17.53
C ASP A 105 1.07 10.06 16.09
N CYS A 106 0.37 9.42 15.15
CA CYS A 106 0.73 9.44 13.75
C CYS A 106 -0.50 9.61 12.86
N GLU A 107 -0.39 10.48 11.87
CA GLU A 107 -1.34 10.63 10.78
C GLU A 107 -0.67 10.22 9.48
N PHE A 108 -1.32 9.37 8.68
CA PHE A 108 -0.76 8.84 7.46
C PHE A 108 -1.83 8.54 6.42
N GLN A 109 -1.44 8.63 5.17
CA GLN A 109 -2.21 8.12 4.04
C GLN A 109 -1.89 6.65 3.86
N HIS A 110 -2.93 5.85 3.61
CA HIS A 110 -2.86 4.40 3.53
C HIS A 110 -3.64 3.92 2.32
N ILE A 111 -2.98 3.18 1.43
CA ILE A 111 -3.56 2.71 0.17
C ILE A 111 -3.27 1.23 0.00
N HIS A 112 -4.30 0.48 -0.37
CA HIS A 112 -4.23 -0.94 -0.70
C HIS A 112 -4.77 -1.17 -2.10
N PHE A 113 -4.06 -1.93 -2.92
CA PHE A 113 -4.53 -2.29 -4.25
C PHE A 113 -3.97 -3.64 -4.73
N ASP A 114 -4.72 -4.25 -5.65
CA ASP A 114 -4.33 -5.50 -6.30
C ASP A 114 -3.27 -5.22 -7.37
N PRO A 115 -2.09 -5.87 -7.32
CA PRO A 115 -1.02 -5.69 -8.31
C PRO A 115 -1.33 -6.31 -9.68
N ASP A 116 -2.35 -7.13 -9.83
CA ASP A 116 -2.66 -7.84 -11.09
C ASP A 116 -2.88 -6.89 -12.28
N LEU A 117 -3.30 -5.65 -12.02
CA LEU A 117 -3.35 -4.60 -13.04
C LEU A 117 -2.06 -4.52 -13.85
N PHE A 118 -0.92 -4.65 -13.18
CA PHE A 118 0.39 -4.43 -13.80
C PHE A 118 0.87 -5.62 -14.62
N SER A 119 0.21 -6.77 -14.53
CA SER A 119 0.51 -7.97 -15.33
C SER A 119 0.22 -7.77 -16.83
N THR A 120 -0.68 -6.84 -17.15
CA THR A 120 -1.10 -6.55 -18.53
C THR A 120 -0.29 -5.44 -19.19
N ILE A 121 0.57 -4.74 -18.44
CA ILE A 121 1.35 -3.60 -18.93
C ILE A 121 2.72 -4.09 -19.32
N ILE A 122 3.00 -4.13 -20.61
CA ILE A 122 4.26 -4.62 -21.19
C ILE A 122 5.23 -3.44 -21.27
N LEU A 123 6.40 -3.59 -20.63
CA LEU A 123 7.51 -2.63 -20.68
C LEU A 123 8.49 -2.98 -21.79
N ASP A 124 8.75 -4.27 -21.99
CA ASP A 124 9.66 -4.77 -23.00
C ASP A 124 9.16 -6.12 -23.54
N ASN A 125 9.26 -6.32 -24.85
CA ASN A 125 8.82 -7.53 -25.55
C ASN A 125 9.89 -8.12 -26.48
N ASP A 126 11.14 -7.67 -26.39
CA ASP A 126 12.23 -8.11 -27.26
C ASP A 126 12.82 -9.48 -26.82
N GLY A 127 12.44 -9.97 -25.63
CA GLY A 127 12.86 -11.25 -25.08
C GLY A 127 11.94 -12.42 -25.42
N ILE A 128 12.28 -13.61 -24.91
CA ILE A 128 11.45 -14.83 -25.02
C ILE A 128 10.13 -14.65 -24.26
N PHE A 129 10.15 -13.89 -23.17
CA PHE A 129 8.98 -13.54 -22.37
C PHE A 129 8.87 -12.01 -22.24
N PRO A 130 7.67 -11.46 -22.34
CA PRO A 130 7.47 -10.03 -22.13
C PRO A 130 7.80 -9.64 -20.70
N ILE A 131 8.54 -8.55 -20.52
CA ILE A 131 8.73 -7.92 -19.22
C ILE A 131 7.52 -7.02 -18.98
N THR A 132 6.75 -7.35 -17.93
CA THR A 132 5.60 -6.53 -17.53
C THR A 132 5.98 -5.56 -16.42
N LEU A 133 5.13 -4.56 -16.20
CA LEU A 133 5.27 -3.66 -15.05
C LEU A 133 5.21 -4.43 -13.73
N LEU A 134 4.37 -5.46 -13.64
CA LEU A 134 4.33 -6.35 -12.48
C LEU A 134 5.70 -7.00 -12.21
N HIS A 135 6.36 -7.51 -13.24
CA HIS A 135 7.71 -8.03 -13.11
C HIS A 135 8.68 -6.98 -12.55
N ALA A 136 8.67 -5.77 -13.12
CA ALA A 136 9.57 -4.70 -12.66
C ALA A 136 9.34 -4.35 -11.17
N VAL A 137 8.10 -4.41 -10.71
CA VAL A 137 7.74 -4.13 -9.31
C VAL A 137 8.12 -5.28 -8.37
N LEU A 138 7.76 -6.52 -8.72
CA LEU A 138 7.87 -7.66 -7.83
C LEU A 138 9.25 -8.33 -7.84
N PHE A 139 9.97 -8.24 -8.96
CA PHE A 139 11.30 -8.88 -9.08
C PHE A 139 12.47 -7.97 -8.67
N SER A 140 12.17 -6.86 -8.00
CA SER A 140 13.20 -6.18 -7.21
C SER A 140 13.64 -7.13 -6.09
N SER A 141 14.91 -7.12 -5.72
CA SER A 141 15.43 -7.91 -4.59
C SER A 141 14.94 -7.39 -3.23
N HIS A 142 13.99 -6.48 -3.24
CA HIS A 142 13.48 -5.80 -2.07
C HIS A 142 12.09 -6.33 -1.69
N PHE A 143 11.79 -6.33 -0.40
CA PHE A 143 10.46 -6.61 0.14
C PHE A 143 9.60 -5.35 0.20
N TYR A 144 10.22 -4.19 0.08
CA TYR A 144 9.60 -2.88 0.17
C TYR A 144 10.40 -1.84 -0.60
N TYR A 145 9.73 -0.72 -0.91
CA TYR A 145 10.36 0.50 -1.39
C TYR A 145 10.21 1.59 -0.34
N ARG A 146 11.24 2.40 -0.15
CA ARG A 146 11.21 3.56 0.75
C ARG A 146 11.79 4.77 0.03
N LEU A 147 11.05 5.86 0.05
CA LEU A 147 11.42 7.14 -0.55
C LEU A 147 11.07 8.29 0.41
N ARG A 148 11.67 9.46 0.17
CA ARG A 148 11.07 10.71 0.68
C ARG A 148 9.98 11.12 -0.29
N SER A 149 8.80 11.42 0.26
CA SER A 149 7.69 11.95 -0.53
C SER A 149 8.06 13.31 -1.09
N ASP A 150 7.68 13.53 -2.33
CA ASP A 150 7.78 14.82 -3.01
C ASP A 150 6.40 15.24 -3.55
N ALA A 151 6.35 16.39 -4.19
CA ALA A 151 5.10 16.93 -4.70
C ALA A 151 4.40 15.99 -5.70
N THR A 152 5.17 15.18 -6.47
CA THR A 152 4.60 14.25 -7.45
C THR A 152 3.95 13.06 -6.75
N ILE A 153 4.63 12.44 -5.79
CA ILE A 153 4.08 11.36 -4.97
C ILE A 153 2.84 11.86 -4.22
N ASP A 154 2.93 13.04 -3.61
CA ASP A 154 1.86 13.65 -2.84
C ASP A 154 0.59 13.85 -3.68
N GLU A 155 0.73 14.38 -4.89
CA GLU A 155 -0.37 14.59 -5.82
C GLU A 155 -1.01 13.27 -6.26
N GLN A 156 -0.21 12.25 -6.61
CA GLN A 156 -0.73 10.96 -7.05
C GLN A 156 -1.48 10.23 -5.94
N ILE A 157 -0.96 10.24 -4.72
CA ILE A 157 -1.62 9.63 -3.57
C ILE A 157 -2.92 10.34 -3.23
N GLN A 158 -2.90 11.69 -3.19
CA GLN A 158 -4.12 12.46 -2.94
C GLN A 158 -5.18 12.20 -4.01
N LYS A 159 -4.78 12.12 -5.27
CA LYS A 159 -5.68 11.77 -6.37
C LYS A 159 -6.32 10.39 -6.20
N LEU A 160 -5.56 9.39 -5.75
CA LEU A 160 -6.11 8.05 -5.47
C LEU A 160 -7.15 8.09 -4.34
N ILE A 161 -6.88 8.84 -3.27
CA ILE A 161 -7.83 9.02 -2.16
C ILE A 161 -9.10 9.74 -2.64
N ASP A 162 -8.95 10.80 -3.43
CA ASP A 162 -10.08 11.55 -3.97
C ASP A 162 -10.94 10.68 -4.90
N LEU A 163 -10.30 9.87 -5.76
CA LEU A 163 -11.00 8.93 -6.64
C LEU A 163 -11.73 7.83 -5.86
N TYR A 164 -11.13 7.34 -4.78
CA TYR A 164 -11.72 6.31 -3.92
C TYR A 164 -12.92 6.84 -3.13
N THR A 165 -12.90 8.10 -2.75
CA THR A 165 -13.96 8.75 -1.96
C THR A 165 -15.03 9.44 -2.81
N ALA A 166 -14.76 9.65 -4.10
CA ALA A 166 -15.71 10.26 -5.02
C ALA A 166 -16.90 9.33 -5.32
N SER A 167 -17.99 9.91 -5.81
CA SER A 167 -19.09 9.11 -6.36
C SER A 167 -18.65 8.38 -7.63
N GLU A 168 -19.06 7.13 -7.77
CA GLU A 168 -18.73 6.32 -8.95
C GLU A 168 -19.21 6.98 -10.26
N SER A 169 -18.32 6.95 -11.25
CA SER A 169 -18.60 7.32 -12.64
C SER A 169 -18.16 6.20 -13.56
N LEU A 170 -18.62 6.21 -14.80
CA LEU A 170 -18.18 5.26 -15.83
C LEU A 170 -16.65 5.19 -15.99
N PHE A 171 -15.96 6.27 -15.66
CA PHE A 171 -14.50 6.38 -15.85
C PHE A 171 -13.69 6.24 -14.55
N THR A 172 -14.34 6.02 -13.41
CA THR A 172 -13.63 5.97 -12.11
C THR A 172 -12.56 4.89 -12.10
N ALA A 173 -12.89 3.67 -12.50
CA ALA A 173 -11.92 2.57 -12.55
C ALA A 173 -10.73 2.88 -13.49
N ALA A 174 -11.00 3.43 -14.67
CA ALA A 174 -9.93 3.81 -15.60
C ALA A 174 -9.02 4.91 -15.02
N ASN A 175 -9.59 5.89 -14.34
CA ASN A 175 -8.81 6.96 -13.69
C ASN A 175 -7.97 6.43 -12.53
N VAL A 176 -8.49 5.49 -11.74
CA VAL A 176 -7.73 4.80 -10.69
C VAL A 176 -6.55 4.04 -11.29
N ASN A 177 -6.79 3.25 -12.35
CA ASN A 177 -5.75 2.48 -13.02
C ASN A 177 -4.63 3.37 -13.56
N VAL A 178 -4.98 4.50 -14.20
CA VAL A 178 -4.01 5.47 -14.72
C VAL A 178 -3.22 6.11 -13.56
N ALA A 179 -3.88 6.47 -12.47
CA ALA A 179 -3.20 7.07 -11.33
C ALA A 179 -2.23 6.09 -10.65
N LEU A 180 -2.64 4.83 -10.45
CA LEU A 180 -1.76 3.76 -9.94
C LEU A 180 -0.57 3.52 -10.86
N MET A 181 -0.80 3.44 -12.18
CA MET A 181 0.25 3.29 -13.17
C MET A 181 1.29 4.40 -13.09
N ASN A 182 0.82 5.66 -13.06
CA ASN A 182 1.71 6.81 -12.98
C ASN A 182 2.54 6.79 -11.68
N LEU A 183 1.92 6.45 -10.56
CA LEU A 183 2.61 6.33 -9.28
C LEU A 183 3.67 5.23 -9.34
N MET A 184 3.35 4.05 -9.86
CA MET A 184 4.28 2.93 -9.94
C MET A 184 5.46 3.21 -10.85
N LEU A 185 5.22 3.78 -12.04
CA LEU A 185 6.30 4.18 -12.95
C LEU A 185 7.21 5.23 -12.32
N TYR A 186 6.63 6.19 -11.61
CA TYR A 186 7.40 7.21 -10.90
C TYR A 186 8.28 6.60 -9.81
N ILE A 187 7.75 5.69 -9.00
CA ILE A 187 8.51 5.00 -7.94
C ILE A 187 9.67 4.23 -8.56
N LEU A 188 9.44 3.44 -9.61
CA LEU A 188 10.47 2.65 -10.26
C LEU A 188 11.56 3.50 -10.91
N ASP A 189 11.20 4.65 -11.48
CA ASP A 189 12.17 5.58 -12.11
C ASP A 189 13.04 6.30 -11.07
N HIS A 190 12.56 6.44 -9.83
CA HIS A 190 13.26 7.15 -8.74
C HIS A 190 13.87 6.21 -7.68
N THR A 191 13.69 4.91 -7.84
CA THR A 191 14.42 3.92 -7.05
C THR A 191 15.68 3.50 -7.78
N GLU A 192 16.79 3.30 -7.06
CA GLU A 192 18.00 2.81 -7.69
C GLU A 192 17.73 1.47 -8.39
N PRO A 193 18.06 1.36 -9.70
CA PRO A 193 17.89 0.10 -10.39
C PRO A 193 18.74 -0.97 -9.71
N VAL A 194 18.12 -2.04 -9.30
CA VAL A 194 18.85 -3.20 -8.80
C VAL A 194 19.59 -3.82 -9.98
N HIS A 195 20.89 -3.53 -10.10
CA HIS A 195 21.73 -3.94 -11.21
C HIS A 195 22.06 -5.45 -11.23
N GLU A 196 21.61 -6.22 -10.26
CA GLU A 196 21.79 -7.66 -10.25
C GLU A 196 20.42 -8.35 -10.28
N TYR A 197 20.08 -8.90 -11.43
CA TYR A 197 19.02 -9.89 -11.56
C TYR A 197 19.43 -11.14 -10.78
N LYS A 198 19.11 -11.18 -9.50
CA LYS A 198 19.15 -12.42 -8.71
C LYS A 198 17.83 -13.11 -8.98
N GLU A 199 17.93 -14.33 -9.56
CA GLU A 199 16.75 -15.20 -9.62
C GLU A 199 16.02 -15.15 -8.29
N PRO A 200 14.70 -14.88 -8.30
CA PRO A 200 13.95 -14.75 -7.05
C PRO A 200 14.07 -16.07 -6.29
N GLN A 201 14.62 -16.00 -5.10
CA GLN A 201 14.58 -17.11 -4.14
C GLN A 201 13.18 -17.24 -3.55
N LEU A 202 12.15 -17.21 -4.41
CA LEU A 202 10.75 -17.37 -4.03
C LEU A 202 10.50 -18.62 -3.18
N GLN A 203 11.26 -19.69 -3.42
CA GLN A 203 11.17 -20.90 -2.60
C GLN A 203 11.69 -20.71 -1.17
N ASN A 204 12.62 -19.79 -0.94
CA ASN A 204 13.20 -19.60 0.39
C ASN A 204 12.35 -18.72 1.31
N SER A 205 11.54 -17.80 0.79
CA SER A 205 10.73 -16.92 1.62
C SER A 205 9.57 -17.68 2.30
N TYR A 206 8.89 -18.57 1.58
CA TYR A 206 7.84 -19.42 2.16
C TYR A 206 8.41 -20.46 3.13
N VAL A 207 9.58 -21.03 2.82
CA VAL A 207 10.26 -21.99 3.70
C VAL A 207 10.78 -21.30 4.96
N ALA A 208 11.39 -20.13 4.84
CA ALA A 208 11.83 -19.34 6.00
C ALA A 208 10.64 -18.89 6.87
N TYR A 209 9.52 -18.53 6.26
CA TYR A 209 8.29 -18.22 6.97
C TYR A 209 7.75 -19.43 7.74
N ALA A 210 7.65 -20.58 7.09
CA ALA A 210 7.18 -21.82 7.73
C ALA A 210 8.07 -22.26 8.89
N LEU A 211 9.40 -22.11 8.76
CA LEU A 211 10.37 -22.48 9.81
C LEU A 211 10.36 -21.56 11.02
N ASN A 212 9.90 -20.31 10.90
CA ASN A 212 9.75 -19.38 12.01
C ASN A 212 8.45 -19.59 12.84
N TYR A 213 7.56 -20.47 12.40
CA TYR A 213 6.28 -20.77 13.07
C TYR A 213 6.25 -22.19 13.69
N ILE A 214 7.34 -22.95 13.63
CA ILE A 214 7.53 -24.25 14.28
C ILE A 214 8.45 -24.09 15.50
#